data_0ba7619c6f0a6d7f96bc1c8b9c9f6a79
#
_entry.id   0ba7619c6f0a6d7f96bc1c8b9c9f6a79
#
_cell.length_a   1.000
_cell.length_b   1.000
_cell.length_c   1.000
_cell.angle_alpha   90.00
_cell.angle_beta   90.00
_cell.angle_gamma   90.00
#
_symmetry.space_group_name_H-M   'P 1'
#
loop_
_entity.id
_entity.type
_entity.pdbx_description
1 polymer ?
#
loop_
_entity_poly.entity_id
_entity_poly.type
_entity_poly.pdbx_seq_one_letter_code
_entity_poly.pdbx_strand_id
1 'polypeptide(L)'
;KMKRIRTFYQSILIISFIGICINYNNQNKNSLNSPANSDRNPYVYNHTSPSLVSKLVKQTIFELKDIKDDLSINVFHPETGWPLPYYFRDIKNCGYYPKVQENLSSDVIIADAEYDEDISNMVGNNYIGPDLMNLRDNVMLHVYIEKELFYQMVERRPVNN
;
A
#
# COMPACT_ATOMS: atom_id res chain seq x y z
N LYS A 1 -24.05 -8.86 59.75
CA LYS A 1 -23.32 -7.69 59.14
C LYS A 1 -22.26 -8.11 58.13
N MET A 2 -21.34 -9.02 58.45
CA MET A 2 -20.24 -9.44 57.55
C MET A 2 -20.69 -10.02 56.22
N LYS A 3 -21.74 -10.84 56.12
CA LYS A 3 -22.24 -11.40 54.87
C LYS A 3 -22.69 -10.29 53.86
N ARG A 4 -23.39 -9.26 54.33
CA ARG A 4 -23.82 -8.13 53.45
C ARG A 4 -22.63 -7.33 52.92
N ILE A 5 -21.58 -7.14 53.71
CA ILE A 5 -20.36 -6.44 53.29
C ILE A 5 -19.65 -7.24 52.18
N ARG A 6 -19.51 -8.55 52.34
CA ARG A 6 -18.89 -9.45 51.39
C ARG A 6 -19.66 -9.45 50.04
N THR A 7 -20.99 -9.53 50.09
CA THR A 7 -21.84 -9.47 48.88
C THR A 7 -21.68 -8.14 48.18
N PHE A 8 -21.60 -7.03 48.89
CA PHE A 8 -21.38 -5.70 48.33
C PHE A 8 -20.05 -5.60 47.59
N TYR A 9 -18.95 -6.07 48.16
CA TYR A 9 -17.64 -6.09 47.47
C TYR A 9 -17.64 -7.01 46.26
N GLN A 10 -18.30 -8.16 46.31
CA GLN A 10 -18.44 -9.07 45.19
C GLN A 10 -19.21 -8.41 44.01
N SER A 11 -20.28 -7.67 44.31
CA SER A 11 -21.03 -6.94 43.32
C SER A 11 -20.19 -5.84 42.64
N ILE A 12 -19.39 -5.10 43.40
CA ILE A 12 -18.48 -4.07 42.84
C ILE A 12 -17.45 -4.72 41.90
N LEU A 13 -16.84 -5.83 42.31
CA LEU A 13 -15.87 -6.53 41.48
C LEU A 13 -16.47 -7.02 40.16
N ILE A 14 -17.69 -7.57 40.21
CA ILE A 14 -18.39 -8.04 39.01
C ILE A 14 -18.69 -6.86 38.07
N ILE A 15 -19.19 -5.75 38.60
CA ILE A 15 -19.52 -4.55 37.80
C ILE A 15 -18.24 -3.97 37.17
N SER A 16 -17.15 -3.90 37.94
CA SER A 16 -15.86 -3.43 37.42
C SER A 16 -15.32 -4.34 36.31
N PHE A 17 -15.41 -5.66 36.49
CA PHE A 17 -14.99 -6.62 35.48
C PHE A 17 -15.80 -6.49 34.18
N ILE A 18 -17.14 -6.36 34.30
CA ILE A 18 -18.02 -6.12 33.14
C ILE A 18 -17.63 -4.82 32.43
N GLY A 19 -17.37 -3.74 33.20
CA GLY A 19 -16.94 -2.46 32.64
C GLY A 19 -15.63 -2.57 31.85
N ILE A 20 -14.66 -3.30 32.36
CA ILE A 20 -13.38 -3.58 31.70
C ILE A 20 -13.62 -4.37 30.41
N CYS A 21 -14.43 -5.42 30.44
CA CYS A 21 -14.75 -6.22 29.26
C CYS A 21 -15.46 -5.40 28.16
N ILE A 22 -16.39 -4.53 28.54
CA ILE A 22 -17.09 -3.64 27.60
C ILE A 22 -16.09 -2.65 26.97
N ASN A 23 -15.23 -2.03 27.79
CA ASN A 23 -14.24 -1.09 27.29
C ASN A 23 -13.23 -1.77 26.35
N TYR A 24 -12.74 -2.94 26.70
CA TYR A 24 -11.85 -3.74 25.87
C TYR A 24 -12.50 -4.11 24.54
N ASN A 25 -13.76 -4.55 24.58
CA ASN A 25 -14.49 -4.89 23.34
C ASN A 25 -14.74 -3.67 22.45
N ASN A 26 -15.02 -2.50 23.03
CA ASN A 26 -15.17 -1.26 22.27
C ASN A 26 -13.84 -0.79 21.66
N GLN A 27 -12.73 -0.91 22.38
CA GLN A 27 -11.41 -0.60 21.85
C GLN A 27 -11.06 -1.55 20.68
N ASN A 28 -11.31 -2.85 20.81
CA ASN A 28 -11.09 -3.81 19.73
C ASN A 28 -11.96 -3.51 18.51
N LYS A 29 -13.23 -3.19 18.68
CA LYS A 29 -14.11 -2.79 17.56
C LYS A 29 -13.62 -1.53 16.87
N ASN A 30 -13.18 -0.54 17.63
CA ASN A 30 -12.64 0.70 17.05
C ASN A 30 -11.33 0.43 16.29
N SER A 31 -10.47 -0.44 16.79
CA SER A 31 -9.23 -0.84 16.11
C SER A 31 -9.51 -1.64 14.84
N LEU A 32 -10.49 -2.55 14.86
CA LEU A 32 -10.91 -3.33 13.68
C LEU A 32 -11.61 -2.47 12.63
N ASN A 33 -12.33 -1.42 13.04
CA ASN A 33 -13.02 -0.49 12.14
C ASN A 33 -12.15 0.69 11.70
N SER A 34 -10.96 0.87 12.30
CA SER A 34 -10.01 1.87 11.83
C SER A 34 -9.44 1.44 10.48
N PRO A 35 -9.22 2.39 9.56
CA PRO A 35 -8.53 2.07 8.31
C PRO A 35 -7.23 1.32 8.59
N ALA A 36 -7.00 0.24 7.85
CA ALA A 36 -5.85 -0.63 8.07
C ALA A 36 -4.49 0.09 7.90
N ASN A 37 -4.49 1.22 7.23
CA ASN A 37 -3.34 2.08 6.96
C ASN A 37 -3.38 3.40 7.75
N SER A 38 -4.16 3.48 8.84
CA SER A 38 -4.26 4.69 9.65
C SER A 38 -3.26 4.69 10.80
N ASP A 39 -2.53 5.78 10.97
CA ASP A 39 -1.63 6.03 12.11
C ASP A 39 -2.36 5.98 13.47
N ARG A 40 -3.68 6.08 13.44
CA ARG A 40 -4.53 5.99 14.64
C ARG A 40 -4.77 4.56 15.11
N ASN A 41 -4.37 3.57 14.32
CA ASN A 41 -4.52 2.17 14.68
C ASN A 41 -3.21 1.63 15.25
N PRO A 42 -3.05 1.51 16.59
CA PRO A 42 -1.80 1.10 17.21
C PRO A 42 -1.41 -0.36 16.93
N TYR A 43 -2.33 -1.16 16.40
CA TYR A 43 -2.08 -2.57 16.07
C TYR A 43 -1.63 -2.77 14.62
N VAL A 44 -1.62 -1.68 13.85
CA VAL A 44 -1.38 -1.73 12.42
C VAL A 44 -0.08 -0.98 12.13
N TYR A 45 1.00 -1.74 12.03
CA TYR A 45 2.30 -1.21 11.66
C TYR A 45 2.59 -1.54 10.19
N ASN A 46 2.84 -0.53 9.36
CA ASN A 46 3.21 -0.66 7.94
C ASN A 46 2.18 -1.38 7.04
N HIS A 47 0.90 -1.07 7.18
CA HIS A 47 -0.10 -1.60 6.24
C HIS A 47 -0.05 -0.89 4.91
N THR A 48 -0.01 -1.70 3.87
CA THR A 48 -0.13 -1.25 2.48
C THR A 48 -1.55 -0.77 2.22
N SER A 49 -1.69 0.34 1.51
CA SER A 49 -2.99 0.81 1.06
C SER A 49 -3.71 -0.28 0.24
N PRO A 50 -4.97 -0.62 0.54
CA PRO A 50 -5.75 -1.55 -0.27
C PRO A 50 -5.86 -1.11 -1.74
N SER A 51 -5.85 0.20 -2.00
CA SER A 51 -5.88 0.74 -3.36
C SER A 51 -4.60 0.44 -4.13
N LEU A 52 -3.43 0.45 -3.50
CA LEU A 52 -2.18 0.05 -4.15
C LEU A 52 -2.24 -1.40 -4.60
N VAL A 53 -2.67 -2.31 -3.73
CA VAL A 53 -2.75 -3.73 -4.05
C VAL A 53 -3.76 -3.99 -5.17
N SER A 54 -4.94 -3.37 -5.12
CA SER A 54 -5.98 -3.60 -6.12
C SER A 54 -5.67 -2.93 -7.47
N LYS A 55 -5.25 -1.68 -7.47
CA LYS A 55 -5.02 -0.91 -8.70
C LYS A 55 -3.63 -1.18 -9.28
N LEU A 56 -2.55 -0.91 -8.51
CA LEU A 56 -1.21 -1.05 -9.05
C LEU A 56 -0.86 -2.52 -9.28
N VAL A 57 -0.94 -3.36 -8.24
CA VAL A 57 -0.46 -4.74 -8.34
C VAL A 57 -1.37 -5.59 -9.21
N LYS A 58 -2.67 -5.66 -8.89
CA LYS A 58 -3.59 -6.59 -9.57
C LYS A 58 -4.07 -6.08 -10.93
N GLN A 59 -4.42 -4.78 -11.04
CA GLN A 59 -4.98 -4.26 -12.30
C GLN A 59 -3.90 -3.77 -13.27
N THR A 60 -2.81 -3.19 -12.79
CA THR A 60 -1.79 -2.65 -13.69
C THR A 60 -0.67 -3.65 -13.93
N ILE A 61 0.06 -4.03 -12.89
CA ILE A 61 1.27 -4.84 -13.07
C ILE A 61 0.96 -6.25 -13.59
N PHE A 62 -0.10 -6.90 -13.11
CA PHE A 62 -0.46 -8.23 -13.62
C PHE A 62 -0.98 -8.17 -15.06
N GLU A 63 -1.78 -7.14 -15.42
CA GLU A 63 -2.18 -6.93 -16.82
C GLU A 63 -0.97 -6.68 -17.74
N LEU A 64 0.00 -5.89 -17.30
CA LEU A 64 1.23 -5.65 -18.07
C LEU A 64 2.09 -6.91 -18.19
N LYS A 65 2.16 -7.73 -17.14
CA LYS A 65 2.84 -9.03 -17.19
C LYS A 65 2.20 -10.01 -18.17
N ASP A 66 0.87 -9.98 -18.32
CA ASP A 66 0.14 -10.78 -19.31
C ASP A 66 0.37 -10.29 -20.76
N ILE A 67 0.84 -9.05 -20.94
CA ILE A 67 1.23 -8.50 -22.24
C ILE A 67 2.68 -8.79 -22.55
N LYS A 68 3.56 -8.66 -21.55
CA LYS A 68 5.00 -8.78 -21.68
C LYS A 68 5.58 -9.67 -20.59
N ASP A 69 5.98 -10.89 -20.91
CA ASP A 69 6.49 -11.90 -19.99
C ASP A 69 7.79 -11.46 -19.27
N ASP A 70 8.62 -10.69 -19.96
CA ASP A 70 9.90 -10.15 -19.46
C ASP A 70 9.78 -8.72 -18.92
N LEU A 71 8.60 -8.38 -18.39
CA LEU A 71 8.32 -7.06 -17.81
C LEU A 71 9.43 -6.61 -16.86
N SER A 72 9.92 -5.39 -17.07
CA SER A 72 10.93 -4.75 -16.24
C SER A 72 10.33 -3.63 -15.41
N ILE A 73 10.68 -3.60 -14.11
CA ILE A 73 10.20 -2.59 -13.16
C ILE A 73 11.38 -2.01 -12.41
N ASN A 74 11.48 -0.69 -12.34
CA ASN A 74 12.41 0.01 -11.47
C ASN A 74 11.64 0.74 -10.36
N VAL A 75 12.03 0.50 -9.12
CA VAL A 75 11.45 1.13 -7.93
C VAL A 75 12.50 2.04 -7.30
N PHE A 76 12.20 3.34 -7.27
CA PHE A 76 13.04 4.36 -6.63
C PHE A 76 12.39 4.80 -5.32
N HIS A 77 13.00 4.41 -4.20
CA HIS A 77 12.48 4.74 -2.89
C HIS A 77 13.64 4.84 -1.88
N PRO A 78 13.70 5.85 -0.99
CA PRO A 78 14.84 6.08 -0.08
C PRO A 78 15.08 4.89 0.86
N GLU A 79 14.01 4.19 1.19
CA GLU A 79 14.05 2.90 1.86
C GLU A 79 13.85 1.77 0.81
N THR A 80 13.47 0.58 1.22
CA THR A 80 13.26 -0.56 0.30
C THR A 80 11.95 -0.53 -0.47
N GLY A 81 11.10 0.50 -0.24
CA GLY A 81 9.74 0.54 -0.82
C GLY A 81 8.85 -0.62 -0.34
N TRP A 82 9.13 -1.15 0.85
CA TRP A 82 8.33 -2.23 1.42
C TRP A 82 6.83 -1.84 1.48
N PRO A 83 5.90 -2.69 1.02
CA PRO A 83 6.05 -4.12 0.71
C PRO A 83 6.11 -4.47 -0.79
N LEU A 84 6.47 -3.54 -1.67
CA LEU A 84 6.56 -3.80 -3.10
C LEU A 84 7.43 -5.03 -3.44
N PRO A 85 8.59 -5.30 -2.78
CA PRO A 85 9.38 -6.50 -3.04
C PRO A 85 8.60 -7.81 -2.81
N TYR A 86 7.67 -7.83 -1.89
CA TYR A 86 6.81 -8.99 -1.67
C TYR A 86 5.83 -9.21 -2.83
N TYR A 87 5.23 -8.14 -3.34
CA TYR A 87 4.25 -8.23 -4.44
C TYR A 87 4.91 -8.51 -5.79
N PHE A 88 6.14 -8.06 -6.00
CA PHE A 88 6.87 -8.20 -7.28
C PHE A 88 7.89 -9.34 -7.28
N ARG A 89 7.89 -10.22 -6.27
CA ARG A 89 8.85 -11.32 -6.15
C ARG A 89 8.88 -12.27 -7.35
N ASP A 90 7.78 -12.37 -8.10
CA ASP A 90 7.64 -13.22 -9.28
C ASP A 90 7.99 -12.50 -10.58
N ILE A 91 8.45 -11.24 -10.50
CA ILE A 91 8.91 -10.44 -11.64
C ILE A 91 10.43 -10.48 -11.63
N LYS A 92 11.00 -11.14 -12.65
CA LYS A 92 12.46 -11.40 -12.70
C LYS A 92 13.28 -10.12 -12.85
N ASN A 93 12.77 -9.14 -13.60
CA ASN A 93 13.46 -7.91 -13.92
C ASN A 93 12.94 -6.74 -13.06
N CYS A 94 13.01 -6.88 -11.74
CA CYS A 94 12.59 -5.84 -10.81
C CYS A 94 13.79 -5.33 -10.00
N GLY A 95 14.14 -4.05 -10.19
CA GLY A 95 15.22 -3.35 -9.50
C GLY A 95 14.69 -2.41 -8.41
N TYR A 96 15.42 -2.31 -7.29
CA TYR A 96 15.10 -1.43 -6.17
C TYR A 96 16.29 -0.52 -5.90
N TYR A 97 16.09 0.77 -5.94
CA TYR A 97 17.15 1.76 -5.87
C TYR A 97 16.82 2.84 -4.84
N PRO A 98 17.75 3.16 -3.92
CA PRO A 98 17.55 4.20 -2.92
C PRO A 98 17.72 5.63 -3.49
N LYS A 99 18.10 5.74 -4.75
CA LYS A 99 18.26 7.03 -5.48
C LYS A 99 17.96 6.81 -6.95
N VAL A 100 17.52 7.88 -7.61
CA VAL A 100 17.35 7.89 -9.06
C VAL A 100 18.69 7.70 -9.73
N GLN A 101 18.75 6.83 -10.72
CA GLN A 101 19.95 6.55 -11.52
C GLN A 101 19.68 6.99 -12.95
N GLU A 102 20.59 7.80 -13.49
CA GLU A 102 20.54 8.21 -14.89
C GLU A 102 20.68 6.98 -15.81
N ASN A 103 19.95 6.98 -16.92
CA ASN A 103 19.97 5.92 -17.95
C ASN A 103 19.38 4.56 -17.55
N LEU A 104 18.61 4.45 -16.48
CA LEU A 104 17.88 3.25 -16.14
C LEU A 104 16.50 3.30 -16.85
N SER A 105 16.38 2.61 -17.99
CA SER A 105 15.10 2.42 -18.65
C SER A 105 14.44 1.11 -18.17
N SER A 106 13.13 1.13 -17.99
CA SER A 106 12.32 -0.04 -17.66
C SER A 106 10.90 0.18 -18.19
N ASP A 107 10.13 -0.86 -18.32
CA ASP A 107 8.74 -0.77 -18.77
C ASP A 107 7.84 -0.02 -17.80
N VAL A 108 8.15 -0.15 -16.51
CA VAL A 108 7.44 0.53 -15.42
C VAL A 108 8.44 1.17 -14.47
N ILE A 109 8.20 2.41 -14.13
CA ILE A 109 8.94 3.14 -13.10
C ILE A 109 7.99 3.48 -11.96
N ILE A 110 8.36 3.11 -10.76
CA ILE A 110 7.64 3.42 -9.52
C ILE A 110 8.57 4.23 -8.64
N ALA A 111 8.22 5.44 -8.32
CA ALA A 111 9.09 6.33 -7.55
C ALA A 111 8.36 6.93 -6.34
N ASP A 112 9.08 7.14 -5.25
CA ASP A 112 8.60 8.01 -4.17
C ASP A 112 8.38 9.42 -4.71
N ALA A 113 7.36 10.10 -4.20
CA ALA A 113 7.02 11.46 -4.63
C ALA A 113 8.18 12.47 -4.45
N GLU A 114 9.12 12.19 -3.55
CA GLU A 114 10.32 13.05 -3.38
C GLU A 114 11.22 13.07 -4.62
N TYR A 115 11.12 12.06 -5.51
CA TYR A 115 11.93 11.94 -6.74
C TYR A 115 11.20 12.44 -8.00
N ASP A 116 10.04 13.07 -7.85
CA ASP A 116 9.17 13.44 -8.99
C ASP A 116 9.89 14.28 -10.04
N GLU A 117 10.66 15.29 -9.63
CA GLU A 117 11.39 16.17 -10.53
C GLU A 117 12.49 15.40 -11.32
N ASP A 118 13.27 14.58 -10.63
CA ASP A 118 14.33 13.78 -11.24
C ASP A 118 13.75 12.77 -12.23
N ILE A 119 12.68 12.09 -11.85
CA ILE A 119 11.99 11.09 -12.69
C ILE A 119 11.32 11.76 -13.89
N SER A 120 10.61 12.87 -13.71
CA SER A 120 9.95 13.59 -14.80
C SER A 120 10.96 14.03 -15.86
N ASN A 121 12.12 14.49 -15.44
CA ASN A 121 13.22 14.86 -16.37
C ASN A 121 13.78 13.64 -17.11
N MET A 122 13.87 12.49 -16.44
CA MET A 122 14.42 11.25 -17.00
C MET A 122 13.45 10.59 -18.02
N VAL A 123 12.16 10.50 -17.69
CA VAL A 123 11.17 9.77 -18.50
C VAL A 123 10.74 10.53 -19.76
N GLY A 124 10.75 11.86 -19.72
CA GLY A 124 10.37 12.72 -20.85
C GLY A 124 9.01 12.33 -21.43
N ASN A 125 8.90 12.26 -22.76
CA ASN A 125 7.66 11.94 -23.49
C ASN A 125 7.47 10.43 -23.77
N ASN A 126 8.36 9.58 -23.28
CA ASN A 126 8.34 8.14 -23.58
C ASN A 126 7.46 7.35 -22.62
N TYR A 127 6.99 7.98 -21.55
CA TYR A 127 6.15 7.35 -20.54
C TYR A 127 4.82 8.07 -20.39
N ILE A 128 3.83 7.33 -19.92
CA ILE A 128 2.54 7.85 -19.46
C ILE A 128 2.55 7.86 -17.95
N GLY A 129 2.20 8.96 -17.32
CA GLY A 129 2.17 9.16 -15.88
C GLY A 129 2.47 10.61 -15.50
N PRO A 130 2.62 10.88 -14.18
CA PRO A 130 2.48 9.91 -13.10
C PRO A 130 1.03 9.54 -12.78
N ASP A 131 0.77 8.26 -12.54
CA ASP A 131 -0.41 7.85 -11.79
C ASP A 131 -0.06 7.81 -10.29
N LEU A 132 -0.88 8.47 -9.48
CA LEU A 132 -0.61 8.68 -8.05
C LEU A 132 -1.17 7.53 -7.23
N MET A 133 -0.31 6.82 -6.52
CA MET A 133 -0.66 5.68 -5.70
C MET A 133 -0.20 5.86 -4.26
N ASN A 134 -1.10 5.64 -3.33
CA ASN A 134 -0.75 5.69 -1.91
C ASN A 134 -0.17 4.34 -1.47
N LEU A 135 1.11 4.30 -1.11
CA LEU A 135 1.75 3.08 -0.59
C LEU A 135 1.22 2.78 0.82
N ARG A 136 1.22 3.78 1.66
CA ARG A 136 0.73 3.83 3.04
C ARG A 136 0.47 5.27 3.44
N ASP A 137 -0.01 5.52 4.65
CA ASP A 137 -0.18 6.89 5.13
C ASP A 137 1.12 7.68 4.97
N ASN A 138 1.01 8.88 4.41
CA ASN A 138 2.11 9.82 4.15
C ASN A 138 3.19 9.35 3.17
N VAL A 139 3.01 8.22 2.47
CA VAL A 139 3.94 7.77 1.41
C VAL A 139 3.21 7.65 0.09
N MET A 140 3.47 8.58 -0.80
CA MET A 140 2.90 8.62 -2.14
C MET A 140 3.91 8.10 -3.16
N LEU A 141 3.43 7.23 -4.04
CA LEU A 141 4.20 6.74 -5.17
C LEU A 141 3.68 7.34 -6.48
N HIS A 142 4.60 7.68 -7.34
CA HIS A 142 4.38 8.07 -8.73
C HIS A 142 4.70 6.89 -9.62
N VAL A 143 3.74 6.50 -10.47
CA VAL A 143 3.87 5.35 -11.37
C VAL A 143 3.88 5.84 -12.81
N TYR A 144 4.90 5.45 -13.54
CA TYR A 144 5.08 5.76 -14.96
C TYR A 144 5.18 4.45 -15.74
N ILE A 145 4.49 4.37 -16.85
CA ILE A 145 4.44 3.20 -17.73
C ILE A 145 4.93 3.62 -19.11
N GLU A 146 5.80 2.82 -19.72
CA GLU A 146 6.21 3.03 -21.10
C GLU A 146 4.99 3.20 -22.01
N LYS A 147 5.03 4.20 -22.86
CA LYS A 147 3.88 4.69 -23.65
C LYS A 147 3.26 3.60 -24.52
N GLU A 148 4.09 2.86 -25.23
CA GLU A 148 3.62 1.77 -26.10
C GLU A 148 2.91 0.68 -25.31
N LEU A 149 3.52 0.25 -24.22
CA LEU A 149 2.98 -0.77 -23.35
C LEU A 149 1.67 -0.32 -22.64
N PHE A 150 1.58 0.96 -22.29
CA PHE A 150 0.35 1.54 -21.74
C PHE A 150 -0.81 1.46 -22.74
N TYR A 151 -0.58 1.82 -24.03
CA TYR A 151 -1.62 1.74 -25.03
C TYR A 151 -2.07 0.31 -25.31
N GLN A 152 -1.15 -0.64 -25.35
CA GLN A 152 -1.49 -2.07 -25.49
C GLN A 152 -2.36 -2.56 -24.32
N MET A 153 -2.08 -2.10 -23.10
CA MET A 153 -2.90 -2.42 -21.93
C MET A 153 -4.31 -1.83 -22.04
N VAL A 154 -4.43 -0.56 -22.45
CA VAL A 154 -5.72 0.12 -22.58
C VAL A 154 -6.58 -0.53 -23.66
N GLU A 155 -6.01 -0.90 -24.82
CA GLU A 155 -6.72 -1.56 -25.92
C GLU A 155 -7.30 -2.93 -25.53
N ARG A 156 -6.67 -3.65 -24.60
CA ARG A 156 -7.16 -4.94 -24.09
C ARG A 156 -8.31 -4.83 -23.10
N ARG A 157 -8.51 -3.66 -22.51
CA ARG A 157 -9.59 -3.46 -21.55
C ARG A 157 -10.93 -3.37 -22.29
N PRO A 158 -11.95 -4.15 -21.89
CA PRO A 158 -13.27 -4.05 -22.49
C PRO A 158 -13.82 -2.62 -22.26
N VAL A 159 -14.27 -2.00 -23.33
CA VAL A 159 -15.00 -0.72 -23.25
C VAL A 159 -16.31 -1.02 -22.51
N ASN A 160 -16.39 -0.65 -21.23
CA ASN A 160 -17.65 -0.71 -20.49
C ASN A 160 -18.57 0.37 -21.07
N ASN A 161 -19.48 -0.06 -21.94
CA ASN A 161 -20.64 0.71 -22.38
C ASN A 161 -21.72 0.71 -21.28
#